data_63ca80b099ddaf436ac02f62ec036c7a
#
_entry.id   63ca80b099ddaf436ac02f62ec036c7a
#
_cell.length_a   1.000
_cell.length_b   1.000
_cell.length_c   1.000
_cell.angle_alpha   90.00
_cell.angle_beta   90.00
_cell.angle_gamma   90.00
#
_symmetry.space_group_name_H-M   'P 1'
#
loop_
_entity.id
_entity.type
_entity.pdbx_description
1 polymer ?
#
loop_
_entity_poly.entity_id
_entity_poly.type
_entity_poly.pdbx_seq_one_letter_code
_entity_poly.pdbx_strand_id
1 'polypeptide(L)' 'MLFHVILEHAEDGWIVAECPALPGCVSQGKDETEAIQNIKEAIIAWLWAEDGKHCQIS' A
#
# COMPACT_ATOMS: atom_id res chain seq x y z
N MET A 1 4.81 12.02 -8.54
CA MET A 1 4.37 12.09 -7.17
C MET A 1 5.17 11.14 -6.31
N LEU A 2 5.57 11.57 -5.14
CA LEU A 2 6.47 10.80 -4.31
C LEU A 2 5.83 10.46 -2.98
N PHE A 3 5.81 9.18 -2.65
CA PHE A 3 5.30 8.71 -1.38
C PHE A 3 6.39 7.99 -0.62
N HIS A 4 6.44 8.25 0.66
CA HIS A 4 7.32 7.51 1.54
C HIS A 4 6.64 6.21 1.94
N VAL A 5 7.40 5.14 1.94
CA VAL A 5 6.91 3.84 2.37
C VAL A 5 7.80 3.35 3.49
N ILE A 6 7.18 2.90 4.56
CA ILE A 6 7.88 2.36 5.71
C ILE A 6 7.76 0.84 5.67
N LEU A 7 8.88 0.17 5.81
CA LEU A 7 8.91 -1.29 5.85
C LEU A 7 9.24 -1.75 7.26
N GLU A 8 8.47 -2.69 7.77
CA GLU A 8 8.70 -3.27 9.08
C GLU A 8 8.72 -4.78 8.99
N HIS A 9 9.64 -5.37 9.74
CA HIS A 9 9.75 -6.83 9.78
C HIS A 9 8.91 -7.37 10.93
N ALA A 10 7.91 -8.17 10.59
CA ALA A 10 7.08 -8.80 11.60
C ALA A 10 7.79 -10.02 12.16
N GLU A 11 7.33 -10.47 13.32
CA GLU A 11 7.97 -11.58 14.00
C GLU A 11 7.85 -12.89 13.24
N ASP A 12 6.79 -13.03 12.47
CA ASP A 12 6.57 -14.25 11.71
C ASP A 12 7.30 -14.27 10.38
N GLY A 13 8.14 -13.29 10.14
CA GLY A 13 8.92 -13.25 8.92
C GLY A 13 8.33 -12.45 7.80
N TRP A 14 7.13 -11.93 7.99
CA TRP A 14 6.51 -11.10 6.98
C TRP A 14 7.04 -9.68 7.05
N ILE A 15 6.97 -9.01 5.93
CA ILE A 15 7.36 -7.61 5.85
C ILE A 15 6.12 -6.79 5.60
N VAL A 16 5.88 -5.82 6.48
CA VAL A 16 4.72 -4.95 6.39
C VAL A 16 5.17 -3.64 5.77
N ALA A 17 4.43 -3.19 4.77
CA ALA A 17 4.69 -1.91 4.11
C ALA A 17 3.55 -0.96 4.42
N GLU A 18 3.89 0.27 4.73
CA GLU A 18 2.91 1.27 5.10
C GLU A 18 3.21 2.57 4.40
N CYS A 19 2.18 3.26 3.94
CA CYS A 19 2.32 4.58 3.35
C CYS A 19 1.61 5.59 4.27
N PRO A 20 2.35 6.28 5.13
CA PRO A 20 1.73 7.18 6.10
C PRO A 20 0.97 8.34 5.47
N ALA A 21 1.34 8.72 4.26
CA ALA A 21 0.66 9.82 3.58
C ALA A 21 -0.78 9.47 3.23
N LEU A 22 -1.10 8.19 3.15
CA LEU A 22 -2.43 7.71 2.78
C LEU A 22 -3.00 6.91 3.94
N PRO A 23 -4.00 7.42 4.64
CA PRO A 23 -4.54 6.74 5.82
C PRO A 23 -5.05 5.34 5.48
N GLY A 24 -4.60 4.37 6.24
CA GLY A 24 -5.03 2.99 6.06
C GLY A 24 -4.38 2.26 4.90
N CYS A 25 -3.40 2.88 4.25
CA CYS A 25 -2.74 2.25 3.12
C CYS A 25 -1.60 1.39 3.64
N VAL A 26 -1.88 0.12 3.83
CA VAL A 26 -0.94 -0.84 4.40
C VAL A 26 -1.00 -2.12 3.58
N SER A 27 0.15 -2.76 3.41
CA SER A 27 0.21 -4.02 2.72
C SER A 27 1.33 -4.87 3.33
N GLN A 28 1.50 -6.07 2.83
CA GLN A 28 2.55 -6.94 3.35
C GLN A 28 3.01 -7.89 2.27
N GLY A 29 4.15 -8.52 2.51
CA GLY A 29 4.70 -9.47 1.58
C GLY A 29 5.68 -10.38 2.29
N LYS A 30 6.10 -11.41 1.59
CA LYS A 30 7.05 -12.37 2.15
C LYS A 30 8.46 -11.80 2.21
N ASP A 31 8.76 -10.87 1.34
CA ASP A 31 10.04 -10.20 1.33
C ASP A 31 9.82 -8.75 0.94
N GLU A 32 10.92 -8.00 0.94
CA GLU A 32 10.81 -6.57 0.67
C GLU A 32 10.29 -6.28 -0.73
N THR A 33 10.72 -7.07 -1.69
CA THR A 33 10.27 -6.89 -3.06
C THR A 33 8.77 -7.06 -3.17
N GLU A 34 8.25 -8.12 -2.56
CA GLU A 34 6.82 -8.38 -2.61
C GLU A 34 6.05 -7.33 -1.85
N ALA A 35 6.56 -6.94 -0.67
CA ALA A 35 5.87 -5.92 0.12
C ALA A 35 5.79 -4.60 -0.64
N ILE A 36 6.88 -4.23 -1.31
CA ILE A 36 6.91 -2.98 -2.08
C ILE A 36 5.94 -3.06 -3.26
N GLN A 37 5.93 -4.19 -3.94
CA GLN A 37 4.99 -4.39 -5.04
C GLN A 37 3.55 -4.25 -4.56
N ASN A 38 3.26 -4.88 -3.43
CA ASN A 38 1.90 -4.87 -2.91
C ASN A 38 1.49 -3.49 -2.44
N ILE A 39 2.39 -2.76 -1.78
CA ILE A 39 2.05 -1.42 -1.32
C ILE A 39 1.89 -0.46 -2.51
N LYS A 40 2.66 -0.68 -3.57
CA LYS A 40 2.50 0.12 -4.77
C LYS A 40 1.10 -0.03 -5.34
N GLU A 41 0.63 -1.26 -5.42
CA GLU A 41 -0.71 -1.50 -5.92
C GLU A 41 -1.77 -0.93 -4.98
N ALA A 42 -1.50 -1.01 -3.68
CA ALA A 42 -2.43 -0.44 -2.71
C ALA A 42 -2.52 1.07 -2.85
N ILE A 43 -1.38 1.71 -3.09
CA ILE A 43 -1.37 3.15 -3.29
C ILE A 43 -2.17 3.54 -4.53
N ILE A 44 -1.95 2.81 -5.61
CA ILE A 44 -2.67 3.08 -6.85
C ILE A 44 -4.17 2.89 -6.64
N ALA A 45 -4.54 1.80 -5.97
CA ALA A 45 -5.95 1.54 -5.71
C ALA A 45 -6.55 2.60 -4.78
N TRP A 46 -5.77 3.05 -3.80
CA TRP A 46 -6.24 4.07 -2.89
C TRP A 46 -6.55 5.37 -3.64
N LEU A 47 -5.61 5.78 -4.49
CA LEU A 47 -5.79 7.00 -5.27
C LEU A 47 -6.93 6.84 -6.26
N TRP A 48 -7.06 5.68 -6.83
CA TRP A 48 -8.13 5.38 -7.77
C TRP A 48 -9.49 5.48 -7.10
N ALA A 49 -9.60 4.94 -5.89
CA ALA A 49 -10.85 4.98 -5.16
C ALA A 49 -11.22 6.42 -4.82
N GLU A 50 -10.24 7.22 -4.41
CA GLU A 50 -10.52 8.62 -4.10
C GLU A 50 -10.96 9.39 -5.33
N ASP A 51 -10.28 9.14 -6.43
CA ASP A 51 -10.50 9.90 -7.64
C ASP A 51 -11.74 9.43 -8.38
N GLY A 52 -12.01 8.16 -8.34
CA GLY A 52 -13.06 7.58 -9.16
C GLY A 52 -14.28 7.11 -8.40
N LYS A 53 -14.38 7.42 -7.14
CA LYS A 53 -15.47 6.84 -6.35
C LYS A 53 -16.83 7.28 -6.82
N HIS A 54 -16.91 8.41 -7.48
CA HIS A 54 -18.18 8.86 -8.02
C HIS A 54 -18.51 8.17 -9.34
N CYS A 55 -17.57 7.52 -9.90
CA CYS A 55 -17.79 6.75 -11.12
C CYS A 55 -18.08 5.34 -10.84
N GLN A 56 -17.91 4.91 -9.83
CA GLN A 56 -18.03 3.59 -9.58
C GLN A 56 -19.03 2.88 -9.87
N ILE A 57 -19.16 2.73 -10.17
CA ILE A 57 -19.94 2.23 -10.36
C ILE A 57 -20.25 1.32 -10.13
N SER A 58 -20.13 1.20 -9.94
CA SER A 58 -20.44 0.50 -9.59
C SER A 58 -20.75 0.09 -9.69
#